data_6caf2223010ca725c6f1d167380fc100
#
_entry.id   6caf2223010ca725c6f1d167380fc100
#
_cell.length_a   1.000
_cell.length_b   1.000
_cell.length_c   1.000
_cell.angle_alpha   90.00
_cell.angle_beta   90.00
_cell.angle_gamma   90.00
#
_symmetry.space_group_name_H-M   'P 1'
#
loop_
_entity.id
_entity.type
_entity.pdbx_description
1 polymer ?
#
loop_
_entity_poly.entity_id
_entity_poly.type
_entity_poly.pdbx_seq_one_letter_code
_entity_poly.pdbx_strand_id
1 'polypeptide(L)'
;MRAMSVAAVVLVLGAAAAIAQTSPIRPGRWEVAMQMQMANSPVQLPEMKTTQCVTPEQIKDPASALPQAAGGRGGQTDCKVSNYKVSGNTATWQMSCTKPQAMTSAGEMTFTADTYNGTIKTNMAQAEMTMKVAGKRLGDCTK
;
A
#
# COMPACT_ATOMS: atom_id res chain seq x y z
N MET A 1 49.59 -45.56 -22.28
CA MET A 1 49.43 -44.11 -22.19
C MET A 1 47.93 -43.87 -22.01
N ARG A 2 47.45 -43.52 -20.78
CA ARG A 2 46.02 -43.24 -20.46
C ARG A 2 45.89 -41.76 -20.32
N ALA A 3 45.11 -41.15 -21.24
CA ALA A 3 44.77 -39.75 -21.18
C ALA A 3 43.61 -39.53 -20.17
N MET A 4 43.88 -38.80 -19.08
CA MET A 4 42.88 -38.36 -18.13
C MET A 4 42.28 -37.04 -18.64
N SER A 5 40.99 -37.11 -19.03
CA SER A 5 40.23 -35.91 -19.36
C SER A 5 39.70 -35.30 -18.07
N VAL A 6 40.16 -34.10 -17.74
CA VAL A 6 39.63 -33.28 -16.62
C VAL A 6 38.43 -32.48 -17.14
N ALA A 7 37.24 -32.86 -16.71
CA ALA A 7 36.03 -32.10 -16.97
C ALA A 7 35.95 -30.94 -15.97
N ALA A 8 36.10 -29.69 -16.44
CA ALA A 8 35.91 -28.50 -15.65
C ALA A 8 34.40 -28.23 -15.52
N VAL A 9 33.85 -28.39 -14.31
CA VAL A 9 32.48 -27.99 -13.96
C VAL A 9 32.51 -26.51 -13.65
N VAL A 10 31.96 -25.72 -14.56
CA VAL A 10 31.72 -24.28 -14.33
C VAL A 10 30.44 -24.13 -13.52
N LEU A 11 30.56 -23.82 -12.23
CA LEU A 11 29.47 -23.43 -11.35
C LEU A 11 29.06 -21.96 -11.69
N VAL A 12 27.97 -21.80 -12.40
CA VAL A 12 27.33 -20.49 -12.60
C VAL A 12 26.55 -20.14 -11.32
N LEU A 13 27.14 -19.32 -10.46
CA LEU A 13 26.42 -18.70 -9.35
C LEU A 13 25.45 -17.65 -9.93
N GLY A 14 24.17 -18.02 -10.06
CA GLY A 14 23.10 -17.09 -10.34
C GLY A 14 22.89 -16.17 -9.14
N ALA A 15 23.38 -14.94 -9.20
CA ALA A 15 23.02 -13.90 -8.25
C ALA A 15 21.55 -13.55 -8.46
N ALA A 16 20.67 -14.07 -7.59
CA ALA A 16 19.31 -13.60 -7.49
C ALA A 16 19.35 -12.14 -6.97
N ALA A 17 19.22 -11.16 -7.87
CA ALA A 17 19.03 -9.78 -7.49
C ALA A 17 17.68 -9.69 -6.75
N ALA A 18 17.73 -9.54 -5.43
CA ALA A 18 16.59 -9.16 -4.63
C ALA A 18 16.17 -7.75 -5.09
N ILE A 19 15.11 -7.67 -5.88
CA ILE A 19 14.49 -6.40 -6.25
C ILE A 19 13.88 -5.85 -4.96
N ALA A 20 14.56 -4.92 -4.32
CA ALA A 20 14.01 -4.16 -3.22
C ALA A 20 12.76 -3.45 -3.75
N GLN A 21 11.60 -3.81 -3.22
CA GLN A 21 10.33 -3.14 -3.56
C GLN A 21 10.38 -1.75 -2.93
N THR A 22 10.86 -0.77 -3.69
CA THR A 22 10.83 0.62 -3.28
C THR A 22 9.40 1.13 -3.33
N SER A 23 8.99 1.83 -2.26
CA SER A 23 7.69 2.50 -2.24
C SER A 23 7.58 3.46 -3.44
N PRO A 24 6.47 3.45 -4.15
CA PRO A 24 6.28 4.30 -5.33
C PRO A 24 6.07 5.78 -4.96
N ILE A 25 5.92 6.13 -3.68
CA ILE A 25 5.73 7.52 -3.24
C ILE A 25 7.00 8.12 -2.65
N ARG A 26 7.16 9.43 -2.84
CA ARG A 26 8.28 10.20 -2.27
C ARG A 26 7.92 10.75 -0.88
N PRO A 27 8.91 10.92 0.03
CA PRO A 27 8.67 11.57 1.30
C PRO A 27 8.25 13.04 1.08
N GLY A 28 7.51 13.58 2.03
CA GLY A 28 7.05 14.95 1.99
C GLY A 28 5.66 15.15 2.55
N ARG A 29 5.18 16.37 2.45
CA ARG A 29 3.83 16.75 2.85
C ARG A 29 2.86 16.41 1.72
N TRP A 30 1.81 15.66 2.07
CA TRP A 30 0.79 15.18 1.14
C TRP A 30 -0.59 15.67 1.56
N GLU A 31 -1.35 16.21 0.63
CA GLU A 31 -2.80 16.38 0.79
C GLU A 31 -3.46 15.08 0.35
N VAL A 32 -4.31 14.54 1.19
CA VAL A 32 -5.06 13.31 0.93
C VAL A 32 -6.55 13.63 0.94
N ALA A 33 -7.20 13.38 -0.17
CA ALA A 33 -8.64 13.47 -0.34
C ALA A 33 -9.23 12.07 -0.26
N MET A 34 -10.28 11.89 0.53
CA MET A 34 -10.98 10.63 0.72
C MET A 34 -12.47 10.83 0.52
N GLN A 35 -13.09 9.98 -0.28
CA GLN A 35 -14.53 9.94 -0.49
C GLN A 35 -15.02 8.53 -0.20
N MET A 36 -15.99 8.42 0.71
CA MET A 36 -16.58 7.16 1.11
C MET A 36 -17.97 6.99 0.50
N GLN A 37 -18.26 5.78 0.05
CA GLN A 37 -19.56 5.38 -0.49
C GLN A 37 -19.96 4.04 0.10
N MET A 38 -21.16 3.95 0.63
CA MET A 38 -21.76 2.70 1.10
C MET A 38 -22.55 2.06 -0.04
N ALA A 39 -22.42 0.74 -0.22
CA ALA A 39 -23.03 0.03 -1.34
C ALA A 39 -24.56 0.17 -1.43
N ASN A 40 -25.23 0.30 -0.30
CA ASN A 40 -26.70 0.37 -0.21
C ASN A 40 -27.25 1.76 0.15
N SER A 41 -26.45 2.81 0.01
CA SER A 41 -26.87 4.18 0.33
C SER A 41 -26.77 5.06 -0.91
N PRO A 42 -27.85 5.77 -1.28
CA PRO A 42 -27.79 6.76 -2.34
C PRO A 42 -27.05 8.04 -1.89
N VAL A 43 -26.73 8.15 -0.61
CA VAL A 43 -26.06 9.32 -0.04
C VAL A 43 -24.56 9.17 -0.22
N GLN A 44 -23.95 10.06 -0.99
CA GLN A 44 -22.52 10.21 -1.05
C GLN A 44 -22.07 11.10 0.13
N LEU A 45 -21.14 10.57 0.93
CA LEU A 45 -20.49 11.36 1.96
C LEU A 45 -19.60 12.43 1.32
N PRO A 46 -19.51 13.62 1.90
CA PRO A 46 -18.64 14.66 1.38
C PRO A 46 -17.18 14.21 1.36
N GLU A 47 -16.42 14.70 0.38
CA GLU A 47 -14.98 14.48 0.32
C GLU A 47 -14.31 15.10 1.55
N MET A 48 -13.52 14.31 2.23
CA MET A 48 -12.68 14.76 3.35
C MET A 48 -11.26 14.96 2.87
N LYS A 49 -10.68 16.12 3.17
CA LYS A 49 -9.27 16.41 2.88
C LYS A 49 -8.48 16.51 4.18
N THR A 50 -7.32 15.91 4.17
CA THR A 50 -6.35 15.99 5.27
C THR A 50 -4.95 16.19 4.73
N THR A 51 -4.09 16.77 5.52
CA THR A 51 -2.66 16.91 5.18
C THR A 51 -1.85 16.08 6.14
N GLN A 52 -0.93 15.29 5.61
CA GLN A 52 -0.02 14.46 6.39
C GLN A 52 1.40 14.56 5.88
N CYS A 53 2.35 14.37 6.79
CA CYS A 53 3.76 14.23 6.45
C CYS A 53 4.11 12.76 6.32
N VAL A 54 4.63 12.36 5.17
CA VAL A 54 5.16 11.02 4.92
C VAL A 54 6.67 11.08 5.09
N THR A 55 7.19 10.34 6.04
CA THR A 55 8.62 10.34 6.35
C THR A 55 9.38 9.30 5.52
N PRO A 56 10.72 9.44 5.37
CA PRO A 56 11.53 8.42 4.71
C PRO A 56 11.45 7.04 5.36
N GLU A 57 11.24 6.99 6.68
CA GLU A 57 11.09 5.74 7.44
C GLU A 57 9.80 5.01 7.08
N GLN A 58 8.70 5.75 6.94
CA GLN A 58 7.40 5.18 6.53
C GLN A 58 7.44 4.62 5.11
N ILE A 59 8.29 5.19 4.24
CA ILE A 59 8.44 4.70 2.87
C ILE A 59 9.18 3.37 2.81
N LYS A 60 10.07 3.08 3.77
CA LYS A 60 10.80 1.81 3.83
C LYS A 60 9.90 0.61 4.09
N ASP A 61 8.76 0.86 4.76
CA ASP A 61 7.71 -0.14 4.94
C ASP A 61 6.47 0.29 4.14
N PRO A 62 6.28 -0.23 2.92
CA PRO A 62 5.14 0.14 2.08
C PRO A 62 3.79 -0.12 2.72
N ALA A 63 3.69 -1.12 3.60
CA ALA A 63 2.45 -1.41 4.32
C ALA A 63 2.10 -0.30 5.32
N SER A 64 3.09 0.37 5.91
CA SER A 64 2.87 1.49 6.83
C SER A 64 2.51 2.80 6.11
N ALA A 65 2.87 2.91 4.83
CA ALA A 65 2.54 4.07 3.99
C ALA A 65 1.14 4.01 3.38
N LEU A 66 0.48 2.83 3.44
CA LEU A 66 -0.90 2.71 2.98
C LEU A 66 -1.81 3.59 3.83
N PRO A 67 -2.81 4.26 3.22
CA PRO A 67 -3.84 4.92 3.99
C PRO A 67 -4.45 3.88 4.93
N GLN A 68 -4.27 4.07 6.23
CA GLN A 68 -4.90 3.19 7.22
C GLN A 68 -6.40 3.42 7.15
N ALA A 69 -7.05 2.68 6.27
CA ALA A 69 -8.48 2.71 6.11
C ALA A 69 -9.11 2.34 7.45
N ALA A 70 -9.74 3.30 8.06
CA ALA A 70 -10.64 3.16 9.21
C ALA A 70 -10.04 2.69 10.55
N GLY A 71 -8.74 2.58 10.70
CA GLY A 71 -8.11 2.47 12.01
C GLY A 71 -7.88 3.85 12.58
N GLY A 72 -8.87 4.42 13.26
CA GLY A 72 -8.75 5.72 13.89
C GLY A 72 -7.49 5.84 14.74
N ARG A 73 -6.92 7.04 14.78
CA ARG A 73 -5.79 7.38 15.65
C ARG A 73 -6.02 6.81 17.06
N GLY A 74 -5.20 5.83 17.48
CA GLY A 74 -5.11 5.41 18.86
C GLY A 74 -5.89 4.15 19.26
N GLY A 75 -6.55 3.43 18.36
CA GLY A 75 -7.14 2.12 18.66
C GLY A 75 -6.15 0.98 18.38
N GLN A 76 -6.07 -0.01 19.28
CA GLN A 76 -5.39 -1.26 18.99
C GLN A 76 -6.16 -2.00 17.90
N THR A 77 -5.71 -1.88 16.67
CA THR A 77 -6.27 -2.61 15.52
C THR A 77 -5.38 -3.81 15.24
N ASP A 78 -5.92 -5.02 15.37
CA ASP A 78 -5.25 -6.24 14.93
C ASP A 78 -5.53 -6.42 13.44
N CYS A 79 -4.75 -5.76 12.59
CA CYS A 79 -4.85 -5.86 11.14
C CYS A 79 -3.59 -6.48 10.56
N LYS A 80 -3.77 -7.36 9.59
CA LYS A 80 -2.69 -7.96 8.80
C LYS A 80 -2.86 -7.62 7.34
N VAL A 81 -1.80 -7.06 6.75
CA VAL A 81 -1.70 -6.87 5.30
C VAL A 81 -1.17 -8.15 4.67
N SER A 82 -1.77 -8.56 3.59
CA SER A 82 -1.40 -9.73 2.79
C SER A 82 -1.48 -9.41 1.31
N ASN A 83 -0.88 -10.27 0.49
CA ASN A 83 -0.93 -10.15 -0.97
C ASN A 83 -0.50 -8.77 -1.52
N TYR A 84 0.41 -8.08 -0.80
CA TYR A 84 0.97 -6.83 -1.29
C TYR A 84 1.81 -7.09 -2.54
N LYS A 85 1.44 -6.44 -3.64
CA LYS A 85 2.13 -6.53 -4.92
C LYS A 85 2.26 -5.14 -5.53
N VAL A 86 3.40 -4.88 -6.14
CA VAL A 86 3.63 -3.71 -6.97
C VAL A 86 3.89 -4.17 -8.40
N SER A 87 3.12 -3.66 -9.34
CA SER A 87 3.27 -3.90 -10.77
C SER A 87 3.32 -2.56 -11.51
N GLY A 88 4.48 -2.22 -12.03
CA GLY A 88 4.71 -0.89 -12.60
C GLY A 88 4.50 0.19 -11.54
N ASN A 89 3.53 1.04 -11.75
CA ASN A 89 3.15 2.12 -10.86
C ASN A 89 1.87 1.84 -10.04
N THR A 90 1.40 0.60 -10.02
CA THR A 90 0.19 0.19 -9.30
C THR A 90 0.54 -0.76 -8.17
N ALA A 91 0.07 -0.47 -6.97
CA ALA A 91 0.13 -1.36 -5.82
C ALA A 91 -1.26 -1.93 -5.52
N THR A 92 -1.30 -3.22 -5.21
CA THR A 92 -2.50 -3.92 -4.74
C THR A 92 -2.21 -4.63 -3.45
N TRP A 93 -3.20 -4.73 -2.57
CA TRP A 93 -3.07 -5.44 -1.29
C TRP A 93 -4.41 -5.91 -0.77
N GLN A 94 -4.34 -6.79 0.20
CA GLN A 94 -5.46 -7.20 1.01
C GLN A 94 -5.14 -6.93 2.47
N MET A 95 -6.15 -6.62 3.26
CA MET A 95 -6.02 -6.43 4.69
C MET A 95 -7.16 -7.17 5.40
N SER A 96 -6.83 -7.82 6.49
CA SER A 96 -7.81 -8.47 7.37
C SER A 96 -7.60 -7.99 8.78
N CYS A 97 -8.64 -7.48 9.40
CA CYS A 97 -8.67 -7.01 10.78
C CYS A 97 -9.60 -7.88 11.61
N THR A 98 -9.21 -8.13 12.86
CA THR A 98 -10.02 -8.88 13.84
C THR A 98 -10.58 -8.00 14.92
N LYS A 99 -9.95 -6.86 15.19
CA LYS A 99 -10.39 -5.88 16.21
C LYS A 99 -10.38 -4.45 15.61
N PRO A 100 -11.29 -3.59 16.05
CA PRO A 100 -12.37 -3.78 17.02
C PRO A 100 -13.50 -4.67 16.49
N GLN A 101 -13.60 -4.87 15.18
CA GLN A 101 -14.54 -5.80 14.54
C GLN A 101 -13.88 -6.47 13.34
N ALA A 102 -14.37 -7.66 13.00
CA ALA A 102 -13.89 -8.40 11.85
C ALA A 102 -14.23 -7.64 10.56
N MET A 103 -13.20 -7.32 9.76
CA MET A 103 -13.36 -6.73 8.45
C MET A 103 -12.25 -7.18 7.50
N THR A 104 -12.55 -7.18 6.22
CA THR A 104 -11.58 -7.41 5.16
C THR A 104 -11.60 -6.25 4.18
N SER A 105 -10.43 -5.84 3.72
CA SER A 105 -10.30 -4.79 2.72
C SER A 105 -9.41 -5.26 1.58
N ALA A 106 -9.73 -4.81 0.37
CA ALA A 106 -8.88 -4.95 -0.79
C ALA A 106 -8.65 -3.56 -1.39
N GLY A 107 -7.41 -3.23 -1.63
CA GLY A 107 -7.02 -1.93 -2.16
C GLY A 107 -6.22 -2.05 -3.44
N GLU A 108 -6.41 -1.07 -4.31
CA GLU A 108 -5.61 -0.83 -5.49
C GLU A 108 -5.28 0.65 -5.55
N MET A 109 -4.02 0.98 -5.79
CA MET A 109 -3.55 2.35 -5.83
C MET A 109 -2.53 2.55 -6.94
N THR A 110 -2.74 3.54 -7.77
CA THR A 110 -1.83 3.93 -8.85
C THR A 110 -1.08 5.20 -8.47
N PHE A 111 0.21 5.20 -8.69
CA PHE A 111 1.13 6.26 -8.26
C PHE A 111 1.76 6.95 -9.46
N THR A 112 2.05 8.23 -9.28
CA THR A 112 3.01 8.99 -10.09
C THR A 112 4.09 9.55 -9.16
N ALA A 113 5.01 10.35 -9.68
CA ALA A 113 6.04 10.96 -8.83
C ALA A 113 5.47 11.81 -7.67
N ASP A 114 4.35 12.50 -7.90
CA ASP A 114 3.79 13.48 -6.96
C ASP A 114 2.28 13.31 -6.70
N THR A 115 1.68 12.26 -7.23
CA THR A 115 0.26 11.97 -7.00
C THR A 115 0.03 10.48 -6.83
N TYR A 116 -1.05 10.15 -6.18
CA TYR A 116 -1.64 8.81 -6.23
C TYR A 116 -3.17 8.90 -6.24
N ASN A 117 -3.79 7.88 -6.78
CA ASN A 117 -5.22 7.66 -6.68
C ASN A 117 -5.51 6.17 -6.56
N GLY A 118 -6.60 5.84 -5.93
CA GLY A 118 -6.95 4.44 -5.74
C GLY A 118 -8.32 4.25 -5.14
N THR A 119 -8.65 2.98 -5.00
CA THR A 119 -9.93 2.54 -4.43
C THR A 119 -9.65 1.45 -3.41
N ILE A 120 -10.31 1.55 -2.27
CA ILE A 120 -10.29 0.56 -1.20
C ILE A 120 -11.71 0.09 -0.99
N LYS A 121 -11.94 -1.21 -1.16
CA LYS A 121 -13.21 -1.86 -0.86
C LYS A 121 -13.10 -2.57 0.47
N THR A 122 -14.01 -2.30 1.37
CA THR A 122 -14.04 -2.89 2.71
C THR A 122 -15.35 -3.61 2.92
N ASN A 123 -15.26 -4.88 3.31
CA ASN A 123 -16.39 -5.72 3.69
C ASN A 123 -16.41 -5.87 5.21
N MET A 124 -17.52 -5.51 5.81
CA MET A 124 -17.87 -5.72 7.21
C MET A 124 -19.08 -6.67 7.26
N ALA A 125 -19.34 -7.27 8.42
CA ALA A 125 -20.38 -8.30 8.57
C ALA A 125 -21.76 -7.94 7.97
N GLN A 126 -22.11 -6.65 7.90
CA GLN A 126 -23.42 -6.20 7.43
C GLN A 126 -23.34 -5.03 6.41
N ALA A 127 -22.15 -4.64 5.99
CA ALA A 127 -21.99 -3.49 5.10
C ALA A 127 -20.77 -3.65 4.19
N GLU A 128 -20.91 -3.19 2.97
CA GLU A 128 -19.81 -3.00 2.04
C GLU A 128 -19.60 -1.51 1.83
N MET A 129 -18.36 -1.07 1.95
CA MET A 129 -17.96 0.31 1.78
C MET A 129 -16.86 0.41 0.72
N THR A 130 -16.99 1.38 -0.16
CA THR A 130 -15.95 1.74 -1.12
C THR A 130 -15.40 3.11 -0.75
N MET A 131 -14.09 3.21 -0.59
CA MET A 131 -13.38 4.46 -0.37
C MET A 131 -12.51 4.78 -1.59
N LYS A 132 -12.72 5.94 -2.17
CA LYS A 132 -11.84 6.52 -3.17
C LYS A 132 -10.83 7.41 -2.46
N VAL A 133 -9.56 7.26 -2.80
CA VAL A 133 -8.46 8.00 -2.19
C VAL A 133 -7.66 8.67 -3.30
N ALA A 134 -7.34 9.93 -3.13
CA ALA A 134 -6.42 10.67 -3.99
C ALA A 134 -5.42 11.43 -3.14
N GLY A 135 -4.16 11.39 -3.50
CA GLY A 135 -3.10 12.12 -2.81
C GLY A 135 -2.30 12.99 -3.78
N LYS A 136 -1.92 14.15 -3.29
CA LYS A 136 -1.05 15.08 -4.00
C LYS A 136 0.06 15.56 -3.08
N ARG A 137 1.31 15.46 -3.54
CA ARG A 137 2.46 15.99 -2.82
C ARG A 137 2.46 17.52 -2.91
N LEU A 138 2.55 18.18 -1.76
CA LEU A 138 2.58 19.63 -1.64
C LEU A 138 4.01 20.20 -1.52
N GLY A 139 5.00 19.36 -1.21
CA GLY A 139 6.37 19.76 -0.98
C GLY A 139 7.00 18.95 0.14
N ASP A 140 8.04 19.48 0.76
CA ASP A 140 8.69 18.83 1.89
C ASP A 140 7.91 19.04 3.19
N CYS A 141 8.14 18.15 4.17
CA CYS A 141 7.57 18.33 5.49
C CYS A 141 8.19 19.57 6.14
N THR A 142 7.37 20.50 6.61
CA THR A 142 7.82 21.59 7.47
C THR A 142 8.07 21.05 8.88
N LYS A 143 9.22 21.42 9.44
CA LYS A 143 9.55 21.13 10.84
C LYS A 143 8.63 21.91 11.78
#